data_a64f23b853d40d1f67fdc74ee29af774
#
_entry.id   a64f23b853d40d1f67fdc74ee29af774
#
_cell.length_a   1.000
_cell.length_b   1.000
_cell.length_c   1.000
_cell.angle_alpha   90.00
_cell.angle_beta   90.00
_cell.angle_gamma   90.00
#
_symmetry.space_group_name_H-M   'P 1'
#
loop_
_entity.id
_entity.type
_entity.pdbx_description
1 polymer ?
#
loop_
_entity_poly.entity_id
_entity_poly.type
_entity_poly.pdbx_seq_one_letter_code
_entity_poly.pdbx_strand_id
1 'polypeptide(L)'
;MLVHFPIALLFTSVLLDLLAYALPGRARVLLRNVGSVLGVIGAFAALATYLTGRAAAQTVLIPGMAHALVNAHWEWAFWTLLYFAGLAAVRVVILLTRRAIGPRATAALAVTGLIGLGLLFQTADRGAELVYRQGVGVGVIPNTPR
;
A
#
# COMPACT_ATOMS: atom_id res chain seq x y z
N MET A 1 0.75 -0.06 -14.23
CA MET A 1 0.08 1.19 -13.79
C MET A 1 -0.90 1.02 -12.62
N LEU A 2 -1.23 -0.20 -12.22
CA LEU A 2 -2.15 -0.45 -11.07
C LEU A 2 -1.59 0.01 -9.72
N VAL A 3 -0.27 0.04 -9.54
CA VAL A 3 0.41 0.30 -8.24
C VAL A 3 0.08 1.66 -7.62
N HIS A 4 -0.20 2.68 -8.42
CA HIS A 4 -0.51 4.02 -7.91
C HIS A 4 -1.86 4.09 -7.19
N PHE A 5 -2.79 3.20 -7.56
CA PHE A 5 -4.13 3.19 -6.99
C PHE A 5 -4.14 2.80 -5.49
N PRO A 6 -3.55 1.65 -5.07
CA PRO A 6 -3.47 1.34 -3.65
C PRO A 6 -2.64 2.36 -2.86
N ILE A 7 -1.57 2.91 -3.43
CA ILE A 7 -0.75 3.93 -2.76
C ILE A 7 -1.61 5.15 -2.44
N ALA A 8 -2.34 5.69 -3.42
CA ALA A 8 -3.18 6.86 -3.22
C ALA A 8 -4.28 6.61 -2.19
N LEU A 9 -4.96 5.46 -2.26
CA LEU A 9 -6.05 5.12 -1.34
C LEU A 9 -5.56 4.94 0.10
N LEU A 10 -4.47 4.20 0.30
CA LEU A 10 -3.91 3.95 1.63
C LEU A 10 -3.34 5.23 2.23
N PHE A 11 -2.64 6.05 1.45
CA PHE A 11 -2.14 7.34 1.89
C PHE A 11 -3.29 8.27 2.30
N THR A 12 -4.32 8.41 1.46
CA THR A 12 -5.49 9.23 1.76
C THR A 12 -6.23 8.71 2.99
N SER A 13 -6.36 7.40 3.17
CA SER A 13 -6.95 6.79 4.37
C SER A 13 -6.23 7.25 5.64
N VAL A 14 -4.91 7.17 5.66
CA VAL A 14 -4.10 7.58 6.83
C VAL A 14 -4.19 9.10 7.06
N LEU A 15 -4.16 9.89 6.00
CA LEU A 15 -4.35 11.35 6.11
C LEU A 15 -5.71 11.69 6.74
N LEU A 16 -6.78 10.99 6.34
CA LEU A 16 -8.10 11.20 6.93
C LEU A 16 -8.17 10.76 8.39
N ASP A 17 -7.45 9.72 8.80
CA ASP A 17 -7.35 9.34 10.22
C ASP A 17 -6.63 10.41 11.05
N LEU A 18 -5.56 11.00 10.52
CA LEU A 18 -4.84 12.11 11.16
C LEU A 18 -5.76 13.33 11.31
N LEU A 19 -6.48 13.70 10.25
CA LEU A 19 -7.45 14.79 10.29
C LEU A 19 -8.61 14.48 11.25
N ALA A 20 -9.09 13.24 11.28
CA ALA A 20 -10.11 12.80 12.23
C ALA A 20 -9.63 12.86 13.68
N TYR A 21 -8.35 12.62 13.94
CA TYR A 21 -7.77 12.81 15.27
C TYR A 21 -7.74 14.28 15.68
N ALA A 22 -7.39 15.16 14.76
CA ALA A 22 -7.27 16.61 15.03
C ALA A 22 -8.63 17.31 15.19
N LEU A 23 -9.70 16.80 14.58
CA LEU A 23 -11.00 17.46 14.54
C LEU A 23 -12.00 16.82 15.53
N PRO A 24 -12.88 17.61 16.20
CA PRO A 24 -13.89 17.08 17.12
C PRO A 24 -15.22 16.75 16.42
N GLY A 25 -16.11 16.12 17.16
CA GLY A 25 -17.53 15.98 16.82
C GLY A 25 -17.82 15.20 15.55
N ARG A 26 -18.76 15.68 14.75
CA ARG A 26 -19.24 15.00 13.53
C ARG A 26 -18.17 14.87 12.46
N ALA A 27 -17.28 15.86 12.35
CA ALA A 27 -16.16 15.83 11.40
C ALA A 27 -15.24 14.63 11.64
N ARG A 28 -14.88 14.37 12.90
CA ARG A 28 -14.10 13.16 13.28
C ARG A 28 -14.75 11.89 12.78
N VAL A 29 -16.04 11.71 13.04
CA VAL A 29 -16.78 10.50 12.67
C VAL A 29 -16.81 10.32 11.16
N LEU A 30 -17.09 11.39 10.43
CA LEU A 30 -17.16 11.38 8.97
C LEU A 30 -15.80 11.01 8.36
N LEU A 31 -14.74 11.75 8.71
CA LEU A 31 -13.40 11.54 8.17
C LEU A 31 -12.86 10.14 8.46
N ARG A 32 -13.04 9.66 9.70
CA ARG A 32 -12.67 8.30 10.08
C ARG A 32 -13.42 7.24 9.26
N ASN A 33 -14.73 7.40 9.06
CA ASN A 33 -15.52 6.44 8.29
C ASN A 33 -15.09 6.42 6.82
N VAL A 34 -14.92 7.58 6.21
CA VAL A 34 -14.41 7.71 4.84
C VAL A 34 -13.00 7.12 4.76
N GLY A 35 -12.10 7.47 5.67
CA GLY A 35 -10.76 6.90 5.76
C GLY A 35 -10.78 5.38 5.90
N SER A 36 -11.71 4.83 6.72
CA SER A 36 -11.84 3.39 6.88
C SER A 36 -12.29 2.70 5.59
N VAL A 37 -13.26 3.25 4.88
CA VAL A 37 -13.70 2.73 3.57
C VAL A 37 -12.56 2.75 2.56
N LEU A 38 -11.85 3.88 2.45
CA LEU A 38 -10.69 4.00 1.55
C LEU A 38 -9.57 3.03 1.92
N GLY A 39 -9.31 2.83 3.21
CA GLY A 39 -8.30 1.89 3.68
C GLY A 39 -8.64 0.44 3.32
N VAL A 40 -9.91 0.04 3.43
CA VAL A 40 -10.38 -1.28 3.01
C VAL A 40 -10.24 -1.46 1.51
N ILE A 41 -10.72 -0.51 0.71
CA ILE A 41 -10.59 -0.55 -0.76
C ILE A 41 -9.11 -0.56 -1.16
N GLY A 42 -8.28 0.25 -0.50
CA GLY A 42 -6.84 0.30 -0.71
C GLY A 42 -6.13 -1.03 -0.45
N ALA A 43 -6.54 -1.76 0.61
CA ALA A 43 -6.00 -3.10 0.90
C ALA A 43 -6.39 -4.13 -0.18
N PHE A 44 -7.63 -4.10 -0.69
CA PHE A 44 -8.03 -4.94 -1.82
C PHE A 44 -7.27 -4.58 -3.10
N ALA A 45 -7.08 -3.29 -3.37
CA ALA A 45 -6.28 -2.83 -4.50
C ALA A 45 -4.80 -3.26 -4.37
N ALA A 46 -4.24 -3.25 -3.14
CA ALA A 46 -2.89 -3.76 -2.88
C ALA A 46 -2.78 -5.27 -3.14
N LEU A 47 -3.80 -6.06 -2.75
CA LEU A 47 -3.87 -7.48 -3.08
C LEU A 47 -3.88 -7.72 -4.59
N ALA A 48 -4.72 -7.01 -5.32
CA ALA A 48 -4.78 -7.11 -6.78
C ALA A 48 -3.42 -6.75 -7.42
N THR A 49 -2.77 -5.69 -6.93
CA THR A 49 -1.44 -5.26 -7.40
C THR A 49 -0.37 -6.30 -7.09
N TYR A 50 -0.40 -6.92 -5.91
CA TYR A 50 0.52 -7.98 -5.52
C TYR A 50 0.39 -9.20 -6.43
N LEU A 51 -0.85 -9.65 -6.70
CA LEU A 51 -1.12 -10.81 -7.56
C LEU A 51 -0.69 -10.55 -9.01
N THR A 52 -1.04 -9.37 -9.56
CA THR A 52 -0.64 -9.00 -10.92
C THR A 52 0.86 -8.77 -11.05
N GLY A 53 1.52 -8.23 -10.01
CA GLY A 53 2.98 -8.10 -9.96
C GLY A 53 3.69 -9.44 -9.99
N ARG A 54 3.19 -10.45 -9.26
CA ARG A 54 3.71 -11.82 -9.31
C ARG A 54 3.55 -12.44 -10.69
N ALA A 55 2.41 -12.27 -11.33
CA ALA A 55 2.18 -12.78 -12.69
C ALA A 55 3.11 -12.11 -13.71
N ALA A 56 3.29 -10.79 -13.61
CA ALA A 56 4.19 -10.05 -14.48
C ALA A 56 5.66 -10.50 -14.35
N ALA A 57 6.12 -10.78 -13.12
CA ALA A 57 7.48 -11.24 -12.88
C ALA A 57 7.83 -12.59 -13.56
N GLN A 58 6.82 -13.38 -13.91
CA GLN A 58 7.02 -14.64 -14.66
C GLN A 58 7.24 -14.43 -16.17
N THR A 59 6.89 -13.24 -16.67
CA THR A 59 6.95 -12.91 -18.10
C THR A 59 8.06 -11.93 -18.45
N VAL A 60 8.65 -11.29 -17.45
CA VAL A 60 9.69 -10.26 -17.63
C VAL A 60 11.07 -10.89 -17.49
N LEU A 61 11.97 -10.52 -18.37
CA LEU A 61 13.37 -10.94 -18.31
C LEU A 61 14.04 -10.23 -17.12
N ILE A 62 14.49 -11.01 -16.13
CA ILE A 62 15.14 -10.50 -14.92
C ILE A 62 16.65 -10.74 -15.09
N PRO A 63 17.49 -9.67 -15.15
CA PRO A 63 18.93 -9.83 -15.16
C PRO A 63 19.42 -10.61 -13.92
N GLY A 64 20.45 -11.47 -14.09
CA GLY A 64 20.90 -12.37 -13.02
C GLY A 64 21.24 -11.65 -11.70
N MET A 65 21.81 -10.45 -11.76
CA MET A 65 22.13 -9.61 -10.59
C MET A 65 20.88 -9.03 -9.88
N ALA A 66 19.72 -8.97 -10.55
CA ALA A 66 18.50 -8.38 -10.00
C ALA A 66 17.66 -9.36 -9.18
N HIS A 67 17.92 -10.68 -9.24
CA HIS A 67 17.11 -11.70 -8.55
C HIS A 67 17.03 -11.48 -7.04
N ALA A 68 18.14 -11.11 -6.38
CA ALA A 68 18.15 -10.84 -4.95
C ALA A 68 17.24 -9.65 -4.59
N LEU A 69 17.27 -8.60 -5.42
CA LEU A 69 16.44 -7.40 -5.21
C LEU A 69 14.95 -7.69 -5.49
N VAL A 70 14.64 -8.52 -6.50
CA VAL A 70 13.27 -8.99 -6.77
C VAL A 70 12.72 -9.75 -5.56
N ASN A 71 13.50 -10.67 -4.98
CA ASN A 71 13.08 -11.41 -3.79
C ASN A 71 12.86 -10.46 -2.59
N ALA A 72 13.78 -9.53 -2.36
CA ALA A 72 13.62 -8.55 -1.29
C ALA A 72 12.37 -7.68 -1.50
N HIS A 73 12.10 -7.23 -2.74
CA HIS A 73 10.88 -6.48 -3.05
C HIS A 73 9.62 -7.31 -2.76
N TRP A 74 9.61 -8.60 -3.10
CA TRP A 74 8.49 -9.50 -2.83
C TRP A 74 8.22 -9.71 -1.34
N GLU A 75 9.27 -9.89 -0.55
CA GLU A 75 9.14 -10.02 0.91
C GLU A 75 8.52 -8.77 1.52
N TRP A 76 9.02 -7.60 1.15
CA TRP A 76 8.47 -6.33 1.63
C TRP A 76 7.03 -6.10 1.15
N ALA A 77 6.71 -6.44 -0.11
CA ALA A 77 5.36 -6.36 -0.65
C ALA A 77 4.40 -7.29 0.09
N PHE A 78 4.83 -8.52 0.42
CA PHE A 78 4.04 -9.48 1.18
C PHE A 78 3.73 -8.98 2.60
N TRP A 79 4.75 -8.51 3.34
CA TRP A 79 4.56 -7.99 4.69
C TRP A 79 3.72 -6.72 4.72
N THR A 80 3.90 -5.84 3.75
CA THR A 80 3.07 -4.64 3.57
C THR A 80 1.62 -5.01 3.30
N LEU A 81 1.37 -5.97 2.42
CA LEU A 81 0.02 -6.47 2.13
C LEU A 81 -0.63 -7.07 3.38
N LEU A 82 0.08 -7.94 4.10
CA LEU A 82 -0.42 -8.59 5.32
C LEU A 82 -0.77 -7.55 6.40
N TYR A 83 0.09 -6.54 6.57
CA TYR A 83 -0.14 -5.46 7.50
C TYR A 83 -1.42 -4.68 7.18
N PHE A 84 -1.59 -4.24 5.94
CA PHE A 84 -2.79 -3.50 5.53
C PHE A 84 -4.05 -4.37 5.50
N ALA A 85 -3.94 -5.67 5.21
CA ALA A 85 -5.05 -6.61 5.32
C ALA A 85 -5.53 -6.74 6.78
N GLY A 86 -4.62 -6.85 7.75
CA GLY A 86 -4.94 -6.83 9.16
C GLY A 86 -5.61 -5.52 9.60
N LEU A 87 -5.06 -4.38 9.17
CA LEU A 87 -5.63 -3.07 9.46
C LEU A 87 -7.02 -2.90 8.80
N ALA A 88 -7.20 -3.40 7.57
CA ALA A 88 -8.50 -3.41 6.89
C ALA A 88 -9.52 -4.26 7.63
N ALA A 89 -9.15 -5.44 8.15
CA ALA A 89 -10.04 -6.27 8.96
C ALA A 89 -10.54 -5.52 10.22
N VAL A 90 -9.64 -4.83 10.92
CA VAL A 90 -10.02 -3.97 12.07
C VAL A 90 -11.00 -2.87 11.64
N ARG A 91 -10.75 -2.22 10.50
CA ARG A 91 -11.63 -1.17 9.96
C ARG A 91 -13.00 -1.70 9.58
N VAL A 92 -13.07 -2.89 8.98
CA VAL A 92 -14.33 -3.57 8.66
C VAL A 92 -15.14 -3.84 9.93
N VAL A 93 -14.50 -4.35 10.99
CA VAL A 93 -15.17 -4.57 12.28
C VAL A 93 -15.74 -3.26 12.85
N ILE A 94 -14.96 -2.16 12.81
CA ILE A 94 -15.41 -0.85 13.27
C ILE A 94 -16.62 -0.35 12.46
N LEU A 95 -16.59 -0.50 11.13
CA LEU A 95 -17.68 -0.08 10.25
C LEU A 95 -18.96 -0.92 10.49
N LEU A 96 -18.83 -2.24 10.58
CA LEU A 96 -19.98 -3.15 10.78
C LEU A 96 -20.61 -3.00 12.14
N THR A 97 -19.82 -2.83 13.19
CA THR A 97 -20.33 -2.68 14.56
C THR A 97 -20.91 -1.29 14.83
N ARG A 98 -20.71 -0.34 13.92
CA ARG A 98 -21.11 1.07 14.07
C ARG A 98 -20.69 1.68 15.42
N ARG A 99 -19.68 1.12 16.06
CA ARG A 99 -19.22 1.59 17.37
C ARG A 99 -18.59 2.98 17.24
N ALA A 100 -19.02 3.86 18.13
CA ALA A 100 -18.33 5.14 18.30
C ALA A 100 -16.98 4.88 18.98
N ILE A 101 -15.90 4.93 18.21
CA ILE A 101 -14.56 4.86 18.78
C ILE A 101 -14.10 6.25 19.23
N GLY A 102 -13.51 6.28 20.42
CA GLY A 102 -13.00 7.52 21.02
C GLY A 102 -11.71 8.03 20.39
N PRO A 103 -11.20 9.20 20.84
CA PRO A 103 -10.00 9.82 20.29
C PRO A 103 -8.76 8.94 20.40
N ARG A 104 -8.62 8.13 21.46
CA ARG A 104 -7.49 7.21 21.63
C ARG A 104 -7.46 6.14 20.54
N ALA A 105 -8.60 5.56 20.21
CA ALA A 105 -8.68 4.55 19.15
C ALA A 105 -8.48 5.18 17.76
N THR A 106 -8.94 6.42 17.53
CA THR A 106 -8.65 7.16 16.30
C THR A 106 -7.16 7.46 16.18
N ALA A 107 -6.49 7.85 17.26
CA ALA A 107 -5.04 8.03 17.30
C ALA A 107 -4.30 6.72 17.00
N ALA A 108 -4.75 5.60 17.56
CA ALA A 108 -4.16 4.29 17.28
C ALA A 108 -4.27 3.92 15.80
N LEU A 109 -5.41 4.18 15.14
CA LEU A 109 -5.56 3.97 13.70
C LEU A 109 -4.61 4.86 12.88
N ALA A 110 -4.44 6.13 13.27
CA ALA A 110 -3.52 7.03 12.59
C ALA A 110 -2.06 6.57 12.75
N VAL A 111 -1.63 6.21 13.96
CA VAL A 111 -0.26 5.73 14.23
C VAL A 111 0.02 4.42 13.49
N THR A 112 -0.88 3.44 13.58
CA THR A 112 -0.73 2.18 12.84
C THR A 112 -0.75 2.40 11.34
N GLY A 113 -1.57 3.33 10.85
CA GLY A 113 -1.56 3.75 9.45
C GLY A 113 -0.20 4.33 9.02
N LEU A 114 0.42 5.20 9.82
CA LEU A 114 1.75 5.76 9.54
C LEU A 114 2.83 4.68 9.47
N ILE A 115 2.79 3.69 10.37
CA ILE A 115 3.69 2.52 10.31
C ILE A 115 3.50 1.78 8.98
N GLY A 116 2.24 1.56 8.58
CA GLY A 116 1.91 0.93 7.29
C GLY A 116 2.44 1.72 6.09
N LEU A 117 2.37 3.06 6.11
CA LEU A 117 2.96 3.89 5.07
C LEU A 117 4.49 3.76 5.01
N GLY A 118 5.16 3.59 6.15
CA GLY A 118 6.59 3.30 6.19
C GLY A 118 6.93 1.98 5.48
N LEU A 119 6.16 0.91 5.72
CA LEU A 119 6.30 -0.38 5.01
C LEU A 119 6.03 -0.22 3.50
N LEU A 120 4.99 0.53 3.15
CA LEU A 120 4.66 0.82 1.75
C LEU A 120 5.78 1.57 1.04
N PHE A 121 6.38 2.56 1.71
CA PHE A 121 7.53 3.30 1.19
C PHE A 121 8.73 2.37 0.94
N GLN A 122 9.07 1.50 1.87
CA GLN A 122 10.14 0.52 1.72
C GLN A 122 9.90 -0.44 0.55
N THR A 123 8.64 -0.84 0.34
CA THR A 123 8.26 -1.67 -0.81
C THR A 123 8.40 -0.91 -2.13
N ALA A 124 7.93 0.34 -2.16
CA ALA A 124 7.97 1.20 -3.35
C ALA A 124 9.41 1.54 -3.76
N ASP A 125 10.29 1.84 -2.80
CA ASP A 125 11.70 2.15 -3.03
C ASP A 125 12.42 0.98 -3.73
N ARG A 126 12.24 -0.25 -3.24
CA ARG A 126 12.80 -1.45 -3.88
C ARG A 126 12.24 -1.70 -5.26
N GLY A 127 10.94 -1.44 -5.45
CA GLY A 127 10.31 -1.53 -6.77
C GLY A 127 10.86 -0.50 -7.75
N ALA A 128 11.10 0.72 -7.30
CA ALA A 128 11.73 1.77 -8.09
C ALA A 128 13.18 1.40 -8.47
N GLU A 129 13.95 0.85 -7.53
CA GLU A 129 15.32 0.41 -7.79
C GLU A 129 15.38 -0.68 -8.86
N LEU A 130 14.45 -1.64 -8.87
CA LEU A 130 14.34 -2.68 -9.89
C LEU A 130 14.18 -2.08 -11.30
N VAL A 131 13.35 -1.06 -11.44
CA VAL A 131 13.07 -0.42 -12.73
C VAL A 131 14.21 0.52 -13.12
N TYR A 132 14.60 1.46 -12.25
CA TYR A 132 15.50 2.55 -12.61
C TYR A 132 16.98 2.18 -12.58
N ARG A 133 17.38 1.24 -11.71
CA ARG A 133 18.80 0.83 -11.62
C ARG A 133 19.09 -0.49 -12.30
N GLN A 134 18.14 -1.42 -12.31
CA GLN A 134 18.35 -2.76 -12.86
C GLN A 134 17.67 -2.97 -14.23
N GLY A 135 16.87 -2.01 -14.71
CA GLY A 135 16.20 -2.08 -16.00
C GLY A 135 15.15 -3.20 -16.10
N VAL A 136 14.65 -3.73 -14.95
CA VAL A 136 13.66 -4.80 -14.94
C VAL A 136 12.34 -4.28 -15.50
N GLY A 137 11.83 -4.96 -16.56
CA GLY A 137 10.58 -4.56 -17.22
C GLY A 137 10.69 -3.38 -18.18
N VAL A 138 11.89 -2.81 -18.37
CA VAL A 138 12.16 -1.82 -19.41
C VAL A 138 12.60 -2.59 -20.66
N GLY A 139 11.79 -2.53 -21.73
CA GLY A 139 12.15 -3.12 -23.01
C GLY A 139 13.49 -2.56 -23.49
N VAL A 140 14.50 -3.41 -23.55
CA VAL A 140 15.75 -3.07 -24.25
C VAL A 140 15.37 -2.95 -25.71
N ILE A 141 15.33 -1.74 -26.26
CA ILE A 141 15.29 -1.55 -27.71
C ILE A 141 16.64 -2.10 -28.21
N PRO A 142 16.67 -3.21 -28.98
CA PRO A 142 17.91 -3.68 -29.53
C PRO A 142 18.49 -2.50 -30.36
N ASN A 143 19.72 -2.11 -30.04
CA ASN A 143 20.46 -1.18 -30.89
C ASN A 143 20.50 -1.80 -32.28
N THR A 144 19.66 -1.33 -33.19
CA THR A 144 19.81 -1.58 -34.61
C THR A 144 21.10 -0.87 -35.03
N PRO A 145 22.14 -1.60 -35.41
CA PRO A 145 23.34 -0.94 -35.98
C PRO A 145 22.91 -0.19 -37.24
N ARG A 146 23.23 1.09 -37.30
CA ARG A 146 23.11 1.92 -38.53
C ARG A 146 24.12 1.51 -39.56
#